data_cb39c3479a8da43c1f4fca39f3835e98
#
_entry.id   cb39c3479a8da43c1f4fca39f3835e98
#
_cell.length_a   1.000
_cell.length_b   1.000
_cell.length_c   1.000
_cell.angle_alpha   90.00
_cell.angle_beta   90.00
_cell.angle_gamma   90.00
#
_symmetry.space_group_name_H-M   'P 1'
#
loop_
_entity.id
_entity.type
_entity.pdbx_description
1 polymer ?
#
loop_
_entity_poly.entity_id
_entity_poly.type
_entity_poly.pdbx_seq_one_letter_code
_entity_poly.pdbx_strand_id
1 'polypeptide(L)'
;MIQFADEAVITVRSGKGGNGCVSFRREKYIPNGGPNGGDGGRGGNVVFCLKQNLRTLSHLRYHPIFKAGNGGDGQGWGRHGKNGSDVVIPLPPGSVLRDADTGEVIRDFSLDFSRELTVEDTDDAFLFLKGGNGGWGNTHFKSSTNQAPRTANPGAPGLERRLKVELSLMADVGLVGFPNAGKSSLLDTFTNARPKVAPYPFTTKIPNLGVLHEGERDLIIADIPGIIEGASGGAGLGIRFLKHIARTSALLFMIDSGDAEGDRCFRAYALLLGELGSFSKELLLKPRIVLCNKIDLPGAGENAQKIKEQIQKTEPNTQVIALSIAHKTNIGEVRAAIVSLVQQSEARRPDGKAQPTLQQSAFLAGRSVDLSMQTQFPGEAQYSVSPR
;
A
#
# COMPACT_ATOMS: atom_id res chain seq x y z
N MET A 1 -17.76 9.17 -12.53
CA MET A 1 -16.66 10.07 -12.09
C MET A 1 -16.00 9.40 -10.89
N ILE A 2 -14.85 8.77 -11.07
CA ILE A 2 -14.13 8.06 -9.99
C ILE A 2 -13.54 9.14 -9.07
N GLN A 3 -14.08 9.22 -7.86
CA GLN A 3 -13.59 10.15 -6.85
C GLN A 3 -12.35 9.52 -6.21
N PHE A 4 -11.19 10.13 -6.40
CA PHE A 4 -9.93 9.68 -5.80
C PHE A 4 -10.05 9.73 -4.27
N ALA A 5 -9.82 8.63 -3.59
CA ALA A 5 -9.87 8.53 -2.14
C ALA A 5 -8.53 8.03 -1.62
N ASP A 6 -7.84 8.89 -0.86
CA ASP A 6 -6.53 8.60 -0.28
C ASP A 6 -6.65 8.05 1.14
N GLU A 7 -7.81 8.25 1.75
CA GLU A 7 -8.14 7.75 3.07
C GLU A 7 -9.55 7.15 3.07
N ALA A 8 -9.69 6.05 3.77
CA ALA A 8 -10.98 5.42 4.03
C ALA A 8 -11.01 4.89 5.46
N VAL A 9 -12.13 5.10 6.15
CA VAL A 9 -12.39 4.45 7.44
C VAL A 9 -13.35 3.30 7.18
N ILE A 10 -12.95 2.10 7.55
CA ILE A 10 -13.73 0.88 7.39
C ILE A 10 -13.96 0.19 8.71
N THR A 11 -15.08 -0.50 8.82
CA THR A 11 -15.38 -1.40 9.94
C THR A 11 -15.31 -2.82 9.42
N VAL A 12 -14.47 -3.64 10.03
CA VAL A 12 -14.29 -5.04 9.65
C VAL A 12 -14.74 -5.93 10.79
N ARG A 13 -15.45 -7.01 10.45
CA ARG A 13 -16.04 -7.91 11.42
C ARG A 13 -15.82 -9.35 10.98
N SER A 14 -15.13 -10.15 11.81
CA SER A 14 -15.02 -11.60 11.57
C SER A 14 -16.31 -12.32 11.92
N GLY A 15 -16.50 -13.50 11.36
CA GLY A 15 -17.68 -14.33 11.61
C GLY A 15 -17.70 -14.90 13.03
N LYS A 16 -18.88 -14.99 13.62
CA LYS A 16 -19.12 -15.74 14.86
C LYS A 16 -19.05 -17.23 14.55
N GLY A 17 -18.52 -18.06 15.44
CA GLY A 17 -18.63 -19.51 15.40
C GLY A 17 -20.08 -19.98 15.63
N GLY A 18 -20.48 -21.04 14.98
CA GLY A 18 -21.76 -21.69 15.21
C GLY A 18 -21.80 -22.39 16.58
N ASN A 19 -22.97 -22.56 17.14
CA ASN A 19 -23.13 -23.27 18.42
C ASN A 19 -23.02 -24.79 18.21
N GLY A 20 -22.47 -25.51 19.22
CA GLY A 20 -22.57 -26.94 19.28
C GLY A 20 -24.02 -27.40 19.54
N CYS A 21 -24.33 -28.61 19.09
CA CYS A 21 -25.68 -29.17 19.22
C CYS A 21 -25.76 -30.15 20.39
N VAL A 22 -26.88 -30.11 21.11
CA VAL A 22 -27.27 -31.17 22.05
C VAL A 22 -28.27 -32.05 21.35
N SER A 23 -27.89 -33.27 21.00
CA SER A 23 -28.75 -34.23 20.34
C SER A 23 -28.43 -35.65 20.80
N PHE A 24 -29.42 -36.51 20.73
CA PHE A 24 -29.30 -37.91 21.09
C PHE A 24 -29.83 -38.79 19.95
N ARG A 25 -29.15 -39.91 19.71
CA ARG A 25 -29.57 -40.87 18.69
C ARG A 25 -30.90 -41.47 19.09
N ARG A 26 -31.88 -41.45 18.20
CA ARG A 26 -33.18 -42.07 18.36
C ARG A 26 -33.51 -42.85 17.13
N GLU A 27 -33.61 -44.17 17.30
CA GLU A 27 -33.95 -45.10 16.21
C GLU A 27 -34.98 -46.12 16.70
N LYS A 28 -35.66 -46.76 15.75
CA LYS A 28 -36.55 -47.89 16.03
C LYS A 28 -35.74 -48.96 16.75
N TYR A 29 -36.14 -49.40 17.91
CA TYR A 29 -35.46 -50.36 18.80
C TYR A 29 -34.23 -49.83 19.57
N ILE A 30 -33.90 -48.52 19.52
CA ILE A 30 -32.85 -47.91 20.34
C ILE A 30 -33.45 -46.70 21.10
N PRO A 31 -34.17 -46.91 22.19
CA PRO A 31 -34.85 -45.83 22.92
C PRO A 31 -33.84 -44.91 23.65
N ASN A 32 -32.71 -45.43 24.10
CA ASN A 32 -31.68 -44.72 24.84
C ASN A 32 -30.36 -44.66 24.06
N GLY A 33 -30.39 -44.04 22.88
CA GLY A 33 -29.19 -43.79 22.08
C GLY A 33 -28.26 -42.75 22.74
N GLY A 34 -26.95 -42.91 22.52
CA GLY A 34 -25.94 -41.99 23.03
C GLY A 34 -26.00 -40.58 22.42
N PRO A 35 -25.17 -39.65 22.94
CA PRO A 35 -25.07 -38.30 22.39
C PRO A 35 -24.56 -38.35 20.93
N ASN A 36 -25.20 -37.54 20.07
CA ASN A 36 -24.86 -37.46 18.65
C ASN A 36 -24.93 -36.02 18.11
N GLY A 37 -24.85 -35.01 19.00
CA GLY A 37 -24.78 -33.63 18.58
C GLY A 37 -23.43 -33.31 17.94
N GLY A 38 -23.47 -32.70 16.74
CA GLY A 38 -22.30 -32.20 16.02
C GLY A 38 -21.83 -30.85 16.50
N ASP A 39 -20.63 -30.48 16.11
CA ASP A 39 -20.02 -29.20 16.45
C ASP A 39 -20.53 -28.09 15.54
N GLY A 40 -20.48 -26.85 16.04
CA GLY A 40 -20.68 -25.67 15.23
C GLY A 40 -19.53 -25.45 14.24
N GLY A 41 -19.84 -24.83 13.11
CA GLY A 41 -18.84 -24.43 12.13
C GLY A 41 -18.02 -23.23 12.61
N ARG A 42 -16.81 -23.08 12.11
CA ARG A 42 -15.96 -21.90 12.34
C ARG A 42 -16.57 -20.67 11.65
N GLY A 43 -16.48 -19.49 12.27
CA GLY A 43 -16.72 -18.21 11.61
C GLY A 43 -15.67 -17.91 10.53
N GLY A 44 -16.02 -17.11 9.54
CA GLY A 44 -15.11 -16.66 8.50
C GLY A 44 -14.11 -15.62 9.01
N ASN A 45 -12.97 -15.56 8.36
CA ASN A 45 -11.88 -14.63 8.67
C ASN A 45 -12.03 -13.32 7.90
N VAL A 46 -11.30 -12.29 8.32
CA VAL A 46 -11.06 -11.06 7.55
C VAL A 46 -9.62 -11.07 7.06
N VAL A 47 -9.46 -10.98 5.75
CA VAL A 47 -8.19 -11.09 5.04
C VAL A 47 -8.00 -9.88 4.15
N PHE A 48 -6.81 -9.27 4.16
CA PHE A 48 -6.41 -8.23 3.21
C PHE A 48 -5.51 -8.83 2.13
N CYS A 49 -5.69 -8.38 0.89
CA CYS A 49 -4.81 -8.75 -0.22
C CYS A 49 -4.43 -7.50 -1.03
N LEU A 50 -3.23 -7.48 -1.60
CA LEU A 50 -2.82 -6.42 -2.52
C LEU A 50 -3.30 -6.73 -3.92
N LYS A 51 -3.86 -5.72 -4.61
CA LYS A 51 -4.18 -5.77 -6.03
C LYS A 51 -3.46 -4.66 -6.78
N GLN A 52 -2.56 -5.00 -7.67
CA GLN A 52 -1.75 -4.04 -8.43
C GLN A 52 -2.58 -3.13 -9.33
N ASN A 53 -3.74 -3.59 -9.82
CA ASN A 53 -4.65 -2.81 -10.65
C ASN A 53 -5.48 -1.77 -9.88
N LEU A 54 -5.42 -1.78 -8.55
CA LEU A 54 -6.10 -0.79 -7.73
C LEU A 54 -5.17 0.40 -7.49
N ARG A 55 -5.67 1.61 -7.77
CA ARG A 55 -4.93 2.87 -7.56
C ARG A 55 -5.62 3.83 -6.58
N THR A 56 -6.79 3.48 -6.08
CA THR A 56 -7.57 4.33 -5.17
C THR A 56 -8.28 3.50 -4.12
N LEU A 57 -8.64 4.13 -3.00
CA LEU A 57 -9.45 3.52 -1.94
C LEU A 57 -10.95 3.77 -2.13
N SER A 58 -11.40 4.18 -3.32
CA SER A 58 -12.79 4.54 -3.58
C SER A 58 -13.77 3.43 -3.24
N HIS A 59 -13.42 2.17 -3.54
CA HIS A 59 -14.26 1.02 -3.24
C HIS A 59 -14.48 0.83 -1.72
N LEU A 60 -13.48 1.13 -0.89
CA LEU A 60 -13.61 1.07 0.57
C LEU A 60 -14.49 2.20 1.11
N ARG A 61 -14.47 3.36 0.46
CA ARG A 61 -15.31 4.49 0.85
C ARG A 61 -16.78 4.28 0.52
N TYR A 62 -17.07 3.60 -0.60
CA TYR A 62 -18.45 3.25 -0.97
C TYR A 62 -19.00 2.09 -0.13
N HIS A 63 -18.15 1.16 0.26
CA HIS A 63 -18.49 0.01 1.09
C HIS A 63 -17.64 0.01 2.36
N PRO A 64 -18.02 0.80 3.39
CA PRO A 64 -17.19 0.95 4.58
C PRO A 64 -17.33 -0.20 5.59
N ILE A 65 -18.22 -1.17 5.35
CA ILE A 65 -18.48 -2.25 6.30
C ILE A 65 -18.25 -3.60 5.62
N PHE A 66 -17.32 -4.36 6.16
CA PHE A 66 -16.98 -5.70 5.70
C PHE A 66 -17.28 -6.73 6.79
N LYS A 67 -18.09 -7.73 6.48
CA LYS A 67 -18.47 -8.79 7.41
C LYS A 67 -18.19 -10.14 6.80
N ALA A 68 -17.41 -10.97 7.52
CA ALA A 68 -17.23 -12.37 7.16
C ALA A 68 -18.47 -13.20 7.57
N GLY A 69 -18.61 -14.35 6.94
CA GLY A 69 -19.73 -15.27 7.19
C GLY A 69 -19.68 -15.85 8.60
N ASN A 70 -20.83 -16.03 9.22
CA ASN A 70 -20.92 -16.78 10.48
C ASN A 70 -20.84 -18.28 10.22
N GLY A 71 -20.30 -19.04 11.18
CA GLY A 71 -20.40 -20.48 11.19
C GLY A 71 -21.83 -20.93 11.46
N GLY A 72 -22.25 -22.01 10.79
CA GLY A 72 -23.53 -22.65 11.03
C GLY A 72 -23.53 -23.43 12.35
N ASP A 73 -24.68 -23.57 12.98
CA ASP A 73 -24.83 -24.38 14.19
C ASP A 73 -24.69 -25.87 13.86
N GLY A 74 -24.16 -26.65 14.80
CA GLY A 74 -24.13 -28.09 14.76
C GLY A 74 -25.54 -28.69 14.74
N GLN A 75 -25.68 -29.88 14.21
CA GLN A 75 -26.95 -30.58 14.10
C GLN A 75 -26.86 -31.98 14.71
N GLY A 76 -27.98 -32.64 14.85
CA GLY A 76 -28.03 -34.03 15.24
C GLY A 76 -27.35 -34.95 14.22
N TRP A 77 -27.13 -36.22 14.55
CA TRP A 77 -26.48 -37.20 13.72
C TRP A 77 -25.00 -36.91 13.42
N GLY A 78 -24.31 -36.26 14.34
CA GLY A 78 -22.91 -35.87 14.22
C GLY A 78 -22.63 -34.89 13.10
N ARG A 79 -23.64 -34.18 12.59
CA ARG A 79 -23.44 -33.19 11.50
C ARG A 79 -22.85 -31.93 12.05
N HIS A 80 -21.64 -31.59 11.57
CA HIS A 80 -21.00 -30.32 11.89
C HIS A 80 -21.68 -29.16 11.13
N GLY A 81 -21.68 -28.00 11.75
CA GLY A 81 -22.14 -26.76 11.11
C GLY A 81 -21.20 -26.37 9.96
N LYS A 82 -21.74 -25.73 8.92
CA LYS A 82 -20.96 -25.20 7.81
C LYS A 82 -20.04 -24.09 8.31
N ASN A 83 -18.79 -24.06 7.85
CA ASN A 83 -17.88 -22.93 8.12
C ASN A 83 -18.37 -21.66 7.41
N GLY A 84 -18.21 -20.53 8.07
CA GLY A 84 -18.45 -19.21 7.49
C GLY A 84 -17.44 -18.90 6.39
N SER A 85 -17.87 -18.15 5.38
CA SER A 85 -17.00 -17.68 4.31
C SER A 85 -16.11 -16.57 4.82
N ASP A 86 -14.84 -16.59 4.43
CA ASP A 86 -13.90 -15.51 4.67
C ASP A 86 -14.28 -14.30 3.82
N VAL A 87 -13.96 -13.09 4.28
CA VAL A 87 -14.06 -11.85 3.51
C VAL A 87 -12.67 -11.39 3.14
N VAL A 88 -12.44 -11.24 1.84
CA VAL A 88 -11.17 -10.74 1.29
C VAL A 88 -11.36 -9.29 0.87
N ILE A 89 -10.51 -8.41 1.40
CA ILE A 89 -10.56 -6.98 1.15
C ILE A 89 -9.33 -6.60 0.32
N PRO A 90 -9.53 -6.24 -0.96
CA PRO A 90 -8.43 -5.84 -1.82
C PRO A 90 -7.96 -4.43 -1.48
N LEU A 91 -6.64 -4.24 -1.42
CA LEU A 91 -5.99 -2.97 -1.20
C LEU A 91 -5.05 -2.64 -2.36
N PRO A 92 -4.91 -1.35 -2.72
CA PRO A 92 -3.87 -0.93 -3.63
C PRO A 92 -2.48 -1.05 -2.96
N PRO A 93 -1.41 -1.28 -3.74
CA PRO A 93 -0.05 -1.18 -3.25
C PRO A 93 0.21 0.20 -2.62
N GLY A 94 1.00 0.25 -1.55
CA GLY A 94 1.23 1.49 -0.81
C GLY A 94 0.18 1.81 0.25
N SER A 95 -0.76 0.91 0.51
CA SER A 95 -1.73 1.08 1.59
C SER A 95 -1.09 0.90 2.96
N VAL A 96 -1.49 1.73 3.92
CA VAL A 96 -1.12 1.61 5.33
C VAL A 96 -2.39 1.40 6.14
N LEU A 97 -2.44 0.31 6.89
CA LEU A 97 -3.53 0.02 7.82
C LEU A 97 -3.21 0.58 9.19
N ARG A 98 -4.10 1.40 9.73
CA ARG A 98 -4.03 1.90 11.11
C ARG A 98 -5.29 1.52 11.88
N ASP A 99 -5.15 1.34 13.17
CA ASP A 99 -6.30 1.30 14.05
C ASP A 99 -6.93 2.71 14.09
N ALA A 100 -8.25 2.80 13.86
CA ALA A 100 -8.93 4.09 13.78
C ALA A 100 -9.06 4.78 15.14
N ASP A 101 -9.00 4.04 16.23
CA ASP A 101 -9.21 4.53 17.58
C ASP A 101 -7.88 4.90 18.25
N THR A 102 -6.80 4.12 18.02
CA THR A 102 -5.48 4.36 18.61
C THR A 102 -4.51 5.10 17.69
N GLY A 103 -4.75 5.07 16.37
CA GLY A 103 -3.83 5.59 15.34
C GLY A 103 -2.58 4.73 15.11
N GLU A 104 -2.45 3.62 15.80
CA GLU A 104 -1.31 2.71 15.67
C GLU A 104 -1.25 2.06 14.28
N VAL A 105 -0.04 1.92 13.71
CA VAL A 105 0.16 1.21 12.44
C VAL A 105 0.07 -0.29 12.68
N ILE A 106 -0.95 -0.92 12.11
CA ILE A 106 -1.15 -2.37 12.16
C ILE A 106 -0.28 -3.06 11.11
N ARG A 107 -0.33 -2.56 9.87
CA ARG A 107 0.45 -3.09 8.76
C ARG A 107 0.73 -1.99 7.74
N ASP A 108 1.96 -1.93 7.26
CA ASP A 108 2.40 -1.06 6.17
C ASP A 108 2.71 -1.91 4.94
N PHE A 109 1.87 -1.81 3.91
CA PHE A 109 2.05 -2.48 2.62
C PHE A 109 2.84 -1.62 1.62
N SER A 110 3.36 -0.47 2.03
CA SER A 110 4.17 0.38 1.16
C SER A 110 5.54 -0.24 0.84
N LEU A 111 5.97 -1.21 1.63
CA LEU A 111 7.22 -1.93 1.46
C LEU A 111 7.08 -3.22 0.62
N ASP A 112 5.84 -3.69 0.41
CA ASP A 112 5.55 -4.97 -0.26
C ASP A 112 5.30 -4.80 -1.78
N PHE A 113 5.94 -3.80 -2.41
CA PHE A 113 5.67 -3.39 -3.81
C PHE A 113 5.93 -4.44 -4.89
N SER A 114 6.72 -5.45 -4.60
CA SER A 114 7.22 -6.40 -5.60
C SER A 114 6.49 -7.75 -5.61
N ARG A 115 5.51 -7.94 -4.72
CA ARG A 115 4.79 -9.19 -4.62
C ARG A 115 3.33 -9.01 -5.02
N GLU A 116 2.93 -9.67 -6.07
CA GLU A 116 1.53 -9.87 -6.40
C GLU A 116 0.95 -10.85 -5.38
N LEU A 117 0.33 -10.30 -4.32
CA LEU A 117 -0.41 -11.10 -3.35
C LEU A 117 -1.73 -11.53 -4.01
N THR A 118 -1.75 -12.67 -4.67
CA THR A 118 -2.97 -13.22 -5.27
C THR A 118 -3.76 -14.00 -4.23
N VAL A 119 -5.08 -14.02 -4.39
CA VAL A 119 -5.99 -14.77 -3.48
C VAL A 119 -5.73 -16.28 -3.55
N GLU A 120 -5.09 -16.75 -4.61
CA GLU A 120 -4.75 -18.16 -4.80
C GLU A 120 -3.51 -18.60 -4.00
N ASP A 121 -2.61 -17.65 -3.70
CA ASP A 121 -1.47 -17.88 -2.82
C ASP A 121 -1.87 -17.56 -1.38
N THR A 122 -2.41 -18.53 -0.66
CA THR A 122 -2.84 -18.39 0.74
C THR A 122 -1.73 -17.98 1.70
N ASP A 123 -0.48 -18.08 1.29
CA ASP A 123 0.68 -17.69 2.10
C ASP A 123 0.98 -16.17 2.08
N ASP A 124 0.45 -15.43 1.11
CA ASP A 124 0.74 -14.01 0.91
C ASP A 124 -0.42 -13.07 1.33
N ALA A 125 -1.57 -13.62 1.72
CA ALA A 125 -2.70 -12.85 2.21
C ALA A 125 -2.53 -12.49 3.70
N PHE A 126 -2.70 -11.22 4.05
CA PHE A 126 -2.63 -10.78 5.45
C PHE A 126 -3.91 -11.14 6.20
N LEU A 127 -3.87 -12.21 6.99
CA LEU A 127 -4.94 -12.58 7.91
C LEU A 127 -4.99 -11.59 9.08
N PHE A 128 -6.00 -10.73 9.09
CA PHE A 128 -6.15 -9.68 10.10
C PHE A 128 -6.99 -10.12 11.30
N LEU A 129 -8.22 -10.63 11.06
CA LEU A 129 -9.08 -11.12 12.13
C LEU A 129 -9.46 -12.57 11.87
N LYS A 130 -9.24 -13.43 12.86
CA LYS A 130 -9.72 -14.80 12.84
C LYS A 130 -11.20 -14.87 13.18
N GLY A 131 -11.93 -15.74 12.51
CA GLY A 131 -13.30 -16.07 12.86
C GLY A 131 -13.37 -16.81 14.21
N GLY A 132 -14.51 -16.68 14.87
CA GLY A 132 -14.78 -17.40 16.12
C GLY A 132 -14.80 -18.92 15.90
N ASN A 133 -14.25 -19.68 16.83
CA ASN A 133 -14.29 -21.14 16.77
C ASN A 133 -15.73 -21.64 16.97
N GLY A 134 -16.10 -22.70 16.29
CA GLY A 134 -17.36 -23.40 16.52
C GLY A 134 -17.40 -24.02 17.91
N GLY A 135 -18.58 -24.03 18.52
CA GLY A 135 -18.81 -24.68 19.80
C GLY A 135 -18.84 -26.22 19.66
N TRP A 136 -18.36 -26.90 20.66
CA TRP A 136 -18.42 -28.36 20.70
C TRP A 136 -19.84 -28.87 20.97
N GLY A 137 -20.25 -29.91 20.21
CA GLY A 137 -21.47 -30.64 20.45
C GLY A 137 -21.39 -31.55 21.68
N ASN A 138 -22.54 -32.06 22.12
CA ASN A 138 -22.58 -32.88 23.34
C ASN A 138 -21.81 -34.20 23.23
N THR A 139 -21.45 -34.65 22.03
CA THR A 139 -20.61 -35.84 21.82
C THR A 139 -19.26 -35.71 22.51
N HIS A 140 -18.65 -34.53 22.55
CA HIS A 140 -17.35 -34.29 23.20
C HIS A 140 -17.37 -34.38 24.74
N PHE A 141 -18.55 -34.22 25.36
CA PHE A 141 -18.70 -34.23 26.80
C PHE A 141 -19.07 -35.64 27.37
N LYS A 142 -19.07 -36.64 26.51
CA LYS A 142 -19.31 -38.03 26.93
C LYS A 142 -18.11 -38.54 27.74
N SER A 143 -18.38 -39.06 28.91
CA SER A 143 -17.37 -39.71 29.78
C SER A 143 -17.94 -40.97 30.40
N SER A 144 -17.11 -41.74 31.11
CA SER A 144 -17.54 -42.95 31.88
C SER A 144 -18.61 -42.63 32.93
N THR A 145 -18.53 -41.46 33.53
CA THR A 145 -19.48 -41.03 34.58
C THR A 145 -20.66 -40.23 34.00
N ASN A 146 -20.51 -39.63 32.79
CA ASN A 146 -21.59 -38.89 32.13
C ASN A 146 -21.78 -39.41 30.70
N GLN A 147 -22.61 -40.47 30.58
CA GLN A 147 -22.83 -41.11 29.29
C GLN A 147 -23.85 -40.37 28.39
N ALA A 148 -24.66 -39.48 28.96
CA ALA A 148 -25.70 -38.72 28.28
C ALA A 148 -25.63 -37.21 28.54
N PRO A 149 -24.51 -36.54 28.18
CA PRO A 149 -24.33 -35.11 28.45
C PRO A 149 -25.36 -34.24 27.70
N ARG A 150 -25.98 -33.35 28.44
CA ARG A 150 -26.97 -32.38 27.91
C ARG A 150 -26.38 -30.98 27.78
N THR A 151 -25.08 -30.90 27.61
CA THR A 151 -24.34 -29.65 27.45
C THR A 151 -23.66 -29.60 26.10
N ALA A 152 -23.61 -28.43 25.50
CA ALA A 152 -22.82 -28.11 24.35
C ALA A 152 -22.24 -26.70 24.53
N ASN A 153 -21.12 -26.38 23.86
CA ASN A 153 -20.52 -25.08 23.95
C ASN A 153 -21.15 -24.12 22.94
N PRO A 154 -21.36 -22.84 23.30
CA PRO A 154 -21.67 -21.80 22.35
C PRO A 154 -20.45 -21.59 21.41
N GLY A 155 -20.70 -21.14 20.19
CA GLY A 155 -19.64 -20.67 19.31
C GLY A 155 -18.98 -19.40 19.84
N ALA A 156 -17.69 -19.28 19.64
CA ALA A 156 -16.94 -18.11 20.02
C ALA A 156 -17.43 -16.86 19.24
N PRO A 157 -17.47 -15.67 19.87
CA PRO A 157 -17.88 -14.46 19.19
C PRO A 157 -16.88 -14.08 18.10
N GLY A 158 -17.36 -13.39 17.05
CA GLY A 158 -16.50 -12.71 16.10
C GLY A 158 -15.91 -11.42 16.70
N LEU A 159 -14.81 -10.98 16.11
CA LEU A 159 -14.12 -9.75 16.49
C LEU A 159 -14.52 -8.63 15.55
N GLU A 160 -14.60 -7.42 16.05
CA GLU A 160 -14.84 -6.19 15.29
C GLU A 160 -13.72 -5.19 15.53
N ARG A 161 -13.29 -4.52 14.45
CA ARG A 161 -12.31 -3.43 14.51
C ARG A 161 -12.68 -2.34 13.51
N ARG A 162 -12.37 -1.10 13.91
CA ARG A 162 -12.42 0.06 13.02
C ARG A 162 -11.00 0.35 12.55
N LEU A 163 -10.85 0.49 11.25
CA LEU A 163 -9.56 0.70 10.61
C LEU A 163 -9.58 1.97 9.80
N LYS A 164 -8.52 2.73 9.88
CA LYS A 164 -8.20 3.79 8.94
C LYS A 164 -7.21 3.22 7.93
N VAL A 165 -7.61 3.20 6.67
CA VAL A 165 -6.76 2.83 5.55
C VAL A 165 -6.27 4.11 4.92
N GLU A 166 -4.97 4.30 4.88
CA GLU A 166 -4.31 5.43 4.22
C GLU A 166 -3.54 4.91 3.01
N LEU A 167 -3.72 5.56 1.88
CA LEU A 167 -2.93 5.27 0.69
C LEU A 167 -1.72 6.19 0.69
N SER A 168 -0.55 5.66 0.95
CA SER A 168 0.70 6.37 0.74
C SER A 168 0.94 6.45 -0.78
N LEU A 169 0.38 7.48 -1.42
CA LEU A 169 0.51 7.66 -2.86
C LEU A 169 1.97 7.73 -3.24
N MET A 170 2.40 6.74 -3.99
CA MET A 170 3.63 6.83 -4.74
C MET A 170 3.28 7.34 -6.12
N ALA A 171 3.85 8.48 -6.48
CA ALA A 171 3.82 8.88 -7.86
C ALA A 171 4.70 7.93 -8.68
N ASP A 172 4.24 7.51 -9.84
CA ASP A 172 5.04 6.73 -10.77
C ASP A 172 6.17 7.58 -11.33
N VAL A 173 5.90 8.89 -11.54
CA VAL A 173 6.85 9.85 -12.11
C VAL A 173 6.90 11.12 -11.27
N GLY A 174 8.11 11.54 -10.90
CA GLY A 174 8.36 12.84 -10.25
C GLY A 174 8.68 13.91 -11.29
N LEU A 175 7.93 15.02 -11.29
CA LEU A 175 8.15 16.16 -12.17
C LEU A 175 9.01 17.21 -11.48
N VAL A 176 10.19 17.49 -12.04
CA VAL A 176 11.22 18.38 -11.49
C VAL A 176 11.45 19.55 -12.45
N GLY A 177 11.58 20.74 -11.95
CA GLY A 177 11.89 21.91 -12.79
C GLY A 177 11.75 23.22 -12.04
N PHE A 178 12.32 24.27 -12.62
CA PHE A 178 12.24 25.62 -12.06
C PHE A 178 10.80 26.17 -12.01
N PRO A 179 10.51 27.17 -11.19
CA PRO A 179 9.25 27.91 -11.27
C PRO A 179 9.03 28.40 -12.71
N ASN A 180 7.79 28.40 -13.15
CA ASN A 180 7.37 28.85 -14.50
C ASN A 180 7.92 28.05 -15.68
N ALA A 181 8.59 26.90 -15.49
CA ALA A 181 9.00 26.01 -16.56
C ALA A 181 7.80 25.34 -17.29
N GLY A 182 6.60 25.38 -16.69
CA GLY A 182 5.38 24.84 -17.26
C GLY A 182 4.89 23.54 -16.62
N LYS A 183 5.40 23.18 -15.44
CA LYS A 183 5.04 21.91 -14.74
C LYS A 183 3.55 21.74 -14.52
N SER A 184 2.91 22.73 -13.93
CA SER A 184 1.46 22.69 -13.67
C SER A 184 0.66 22.62 -14.97
N SER A 185 1.07 23.34 -16.02
CA SER A 185 0.42 23.30 -17.32
C SER A 185 0.55 21.92 -18.00
N LEU A 186 1.67 21.22 -17.79
CA LEU A 186 1.83 19.86 -18.28
C LEU A 186 0.87 18.89 -17.57
N LEU A 187 0.77 19.00 -16.23
CA LEU A 187 -0.15 18.21 -15.44
C LEU A 187 -1.60 18.44 -15.85
N ASP A 188 -1.99 19.70 -16.08
CA ASP A 188 -3.32 20.05 -16.59
C ASP A 188 -3.61 19.44 -17.95
N THR A 189 -2.59 19.38 -18.84
CA THR A 189 -2.73 18.81 -20.17
C THR A 189 -2.91 17.27 -20.14
N PHE A 190 -2.27 16.59 -19.19
CA PHE A 190 -2.36 15.14 -19.07
C PHE A 190 -3.60 14.70 -18.29
N THR A 191 -4.08 15.53 -17.39
CA THR A 191 -5.19 15.17 -16.50
C THR A 191 -6.50 15.64 -17.12
N ASN A 192 -7.40 14.72 -17.47
CA ASN A 192 -8.75 15.05 -17.97
C ASN A 192 -9.66 15.65 -16.87
N ALA A 193 -9.22 15.67 -15.64
CA ALA A 193 -9.85 16.32 -14.49
C ALA A 193 -8.84 17.30 -13.88
N ARG A 194 -9.32 18.38 -13.27
CA ARG A 194 -8.45 19.36 -12.59
C ARG A 194 -7.46 18.63 -11.69
N PRO A 195 -6.15 18.95 -11.73
CA PRO A 195 -5.16 18.37 -10.84
C PRO A 195 -5.65 18.46 -9.41
N LYS A 196 -5.61 17.35 -8.70
CA LYS A 196 -6.07 17.33 -7.32
C LYS A 196 -4.93 17.75 -6.42
N VAL A 197 -5.21 18.73 -5.63
CA VAL A 197 -4.40 19.16 -4.51
C VAL A 197 -4.68 18.16 -3.38
N ALA A 198 -3.76 17.26 -3.08
CA ALA A 198 -3.90 16.35 -1.96
C ALA A 198 -3.17 16.91 -0.74
N PRO A 199 -3.88 17.18 0.38
CA PRO A 199 -3.24 17.64 1.60
C PRO A 199 -2.45 16.49 2.24
N TYR A 200 -1.14 16.50 2.08
CA TYR A 200 -0.29 15.58 2.83
C TYR A 200 0.00 16.17 4.20
N PRO A 201 -0.20 15.44 5.30
CA PRO A 201 -0.06 15.96 6.66
C PRO A 201 1.35 16.42 7.03
N PHE A 202 2.32 16.31 6.11
CA PHE A 202 3.72 16.67 6.31
C PHE A 202 4.28 17.61 5.23
N THR A 203 3.46 18.17 4.35
CA THR A 203 3.89 19.16 3.35
C THR A 203 3.25 20.51 3.65
N THR A 204 4.05 21.58 3.73
CA THR A 204 3.53 22.96 3.80
C THR A 204 3.08 23.48 2.44
N LYS A 205 3.65 22.94 1.36
CA LYS A 205 3.20 23.15 -0.02
C LYS A 205 2.61 21.84 -0.52
N ILE A 206 1.35 21.86 -0.87
CA ILE A 206 0.60 20.69 -1.33
C ILE A 206 1.08 20.36 -2.75
N PRO A 207 1.55 19.12 -3.03
CA PRO A 207 1.96 18.75 -4.38
C PRO A 207 0.74 18.66 -5.31
N ASN A 208 0.91 19.12 -6.53
CA ASN A 208 -0.07 18.89 -7.58
C ASN A 208 0.15 17.50 -8.17
N LEU A 209 -0.91 16.72 -8.19
CA LEU A 209 -0.90 15.38 -8.79
C LEU A 209 -1.66 15.41 -10.10
N GLY A 210 -1.06 14.85 -11.14
CA GLY A 210 -1.72 14.57 -12.41
C GLY A 210 -1.86 13.07 -12.62
N VAL A 211 -2.94 12.66 -13.28
CA VAL A 211 -3.14 11.26 -13.69
C VAL A 211 -3.10 11.21 -15.20
N LEU A 212 -2.12 10.50 -15.73
CA LEU A 212 -1.99 10.19 -17.14
C LEU A 212 -2.70 8.86 -17.41
N HIS A 213 -3.83 8.92 -18.11
CA HIS A 213 -4.56 7.72 -18.55
C HIS A 213 -3.99 7.20 -19.86
N GLU A 214 -3.52 5.96 -19.88
CA GLU A 214 -3.00 5.31 -21.10
C GLU A 214 -3.52 3.87 -21.18
N GLY A 215 -4.56 3.67 -22.01
CA GLY A 215 -5.26 2.38 -22.11
C GLY A 215 -5.88 1.96 -20.77
N GLU A 216 -5.51 0.80 -20.27
CA GLU A 216 -5.96 0.28 -18.98
C GLU A 216 -5.09 0.73 -17.79
N ARG A 217 -4.05 1.50 -18.03
CA ARG A 217 -3.10 1.94 -16.98
C ARG A 217 -3.26 3.41 -16.68
N ASP A 218 -3.25 3.72 -15.39
CA ASP A 218 -3.20 5.06 -14.84
C ASP A 218 -1.81 5.30 -14.26
N LEU A 219 -1.10 6.31 -14.78
CA LEU A 219 0.19 6.73 -14.23
C LEU A 219 0.01 8.01 -13.44
N ILE A 220 0.53 8.03 -12.22
CA ILE A 220 0.46 9.19 -11.33
C ILE A 220 1.75 10.00 -11.48
N ILE A 221 1.61 11.25 -11.88
CA ILE A 221 2.71 12.22 -11.99
C ILE A 221 2.58 13.23 -10.85
N ALA A 222 3.62 13.37 -10.03
CA ALA A 222 3.65 14.35 -8.95
C ALA A 222 4.55 15.54 -9.29
N ASP A 223 4.03 16.75 -9.21
CA ASP A 223 4.85 17.97 -9.20
C ASP A 223 5.64 18.03 -7.89
N ILE A 224 6.93 18.26 -8.00
CA ILE A 224 7.87 18.36 -6.88
C ILE A 224 8.07 19.86 -6.58
N PRO A 225 7.22 20.49 -5.74
CA PRO A 225 7.39 21.88 -5.38
C PRO A 225 8.58 22.04 -4.43
N GLY A 226 9.36 23.07 -4.63
CA GLY A 226 10.32 23.54 -3.62
C GLY A 226 11.71 22.93 -3.60
N ILE A 227 12.13 22.22 -4.66
CA ILE A 227 13.55 21.84 -4.80
C ILE A 227 14.44 23.09 -4.84
N ILE A 228 13.93 24.21 -5.32
CA ILE A 228 14.70 25.44 -5.59
C ILE A 228 14.48 26.56 -4.56
N GLU A 229 13.39 26.56 -3.80
CA GLU A 229 13.08 27.61 -2.84
C GLU A 229 13.47 27.24 -1.41
N GLY A 230 14.78 27.14 -1.10
CA GLY A 230 15.25 27.10 0.28
C GLY A 230 15.71 25.75 0.82
N ALA A 231 16.17 24.83 -0.03
CA ALA A 231 16.80 23.58 0.43
C ALA A 231 18.09 23.82 1.26
N SER A 232 18.74 24.98 1.11
CA SER A 232 19.90 25.42 1.89
C SER A 232 19.55 26.09 3.23
N GLY A 233 18.27 26.31 3.52
CA GLY A 233 17.79 27.09 4.68
C GLY A 233 17.24 26.28 5.86
N GLY A 234 17.61 25.04 6.08
CA GLY A 234 17.43 24.35 7.38
C GLY A 234 16.00 24.08 7.86
N ALA A 235 14.95 24.42 7.14
CA ALA A 235 13.57 24.13 7.54
C ALA A 235 13.20 22.71 7.11
N GLY A 236 13.09 21.78 8.05
CA GLY A 236 12.90 20.34 7.92
C GLY A 236 11.72 19.79 7.10
N LEU A 237 11.20 20.58 6.19
CA LEU A 237 10.04 20.31 5.32
C LEU A 237 10.39 19.52 4.05
N GLY A 238 11.60 19.72 3.49
CA GLY A 238 12.04 19.03 2.28
C GLY A 238 12.27 17.52 2.49
N ILE A 239 12.78 17.13 3.64
CA ILE A 239 13.28 15.76 3.87
C ILE A 239 12.17 14.70 3.82
N ARG A 240 11.00 14.96 4.35
CA ARG A 240 9.88 13.99 4.33
C ARG A 240 9.25 13.86 2.95
N PHE A 241 9.08 14.96 2.25
CA PHE A 241 8.53 14.96 0.89
C PHE A 241 9.50 14.31 -0.11
N LEU A 242 10.79 14.57 0.02
CA LEU A 242 11.83 13.98 -0.83
C LEU A 242 12.00 12.47 -0.58
N LYS A 243 11.67 11.97 0.61
CA LYS A 243 11.53 10.51 0.84
C LYS A 243 10.40 9.89 0.00
N HIS A 244 9.35 10.65 -0.31
CA HIS A 244 8.28 10.17 -1.20
C HIS A 244 8.72 10.18 -2.67
N ILE A 245 9.52 11.17 -3.07
CA ILE A 245 10.13 11.22 -4.41
C ILE A 245 11.16 10.10 -4.60
N ALA A 246 11.89 9.76 -3.54
CA ALA A 246 12.79 8.61 -3.57
C ALA A 246 12.06 7.30 -3.93
N ARG A 247 10.74 7.28 -3.82
CA ARG A 247 9.89 6.14 -4.18
C ARG A 247 9.33 6.19 -5.60
N THR A 248 9.45 7.32 -6.34
CA THR A 248 9.00 7.37 -7.75
C THR A 248 9.83 6.42 -8.62
N SER A 249 9.22 5.88 -9.66
CA SER A 249 9.91 4.97 -10.59
C SER A 249 10.84 5.70 -11.54
N ALA A 250 10.50 6.94 -11.91
CA ALA A 250 11.22 7.74 -12.88
C ALA A 250 11.11 9.25 -12.57
N LEU A 251 11.97 10.04 -13.19
CA LEU A 251 11.99 11.50 -13.06
C LEU A 251 11.78 12.16 -14.42
N LEU A 252 11.03 13.25 -14.42
CA LEU A 252 10.75 14.08 -15.57
C LEU A 252 11.27 15.50 -15.29
N PHE A 253 12.35 15.88 -15.97
CA PHE A 253 12.92 17.22 -15.84
C PHE A 253 12.28 18.17 -16.82
N MET A 254 11.78 19.30 -16.36
CA MET A 254 11.20 20.32 -17.23
C MET A 254 12.07 21.56 -17.23
N ILE A 255 12.55 21.95 -18.41
CA ILE A 255 13.41 23.09 -18.64
C ILE A 255 12.68 24.08 -19.53
N ASP A 256 12.78 25.36 -19.21
CA ASP A 256 12.32 26.45 -20.04
C ASP A 256 13.37 26.74 -21.12
N SER A 257 13.04 26.52 -22.39
CA SER A 257 13.92 26.79 -23.53
C SER A 257 13.82 28.21 -24.06
N GLY A 258 12.84 28.99 -23.57
CA GLY A 258 12.59 30.36 -24.02
C GLY A 258 13.54 31.40 -23.42
N ASP A 259 14.51 31.00 -22.58
CA ASP A 259 15.50 31.94 -22.05
C ASP A 259 16.45 32.38 -23.16
N ALA A 260 16.68 33.70 -23.24
CA ALA A 260 17.48 34.31 -24.32
C ALA A 260 18.95 33.85 -24.33
N GLU A 261 19.45 33.34 -23.21
CA GLU A 261 20.81 32.79 -23.11
C GLU A 261 20.75 31.25 -23.04
N GLY A 262 21.00 30.59 -24.18
CA GLY A 262 20.95 29.12 -24.32
C GLY A 262 21.79 28.35 -23.29
N ASP A 263 22.90 28.91 -22.81
CA ASP A 263 23.73 28.32 -21.79
C ASP A 263 23.04 28.25 -20.39
N ARG A 264 22.11 29.14 -20.12
CA ARG A 264 21.32 29.10 -18.87
C ARG A 264 20.42 27.87 -18.80
N CYS A 265 19.90 27.43 -19.91
CA CYS A 265 19.03 26.27 -19.95
C CYS A 265 19.76 24.98 -19.55
N PHE A 266 21.00 24.78 -20.03
CA PHE A 266 21.82 23.63 -19.60
C PHE A 266 22.29 23.76 -18.15
N ARG A 267 22.67 24.96 -17.71
CA ARG A 267 22.99 25.24 -16.30
C ARG A 267 21.80 24.95 -15.39
N ALA A 268 20.57 25.25 -15.84
CA ALA A 268 19.36 24.91 -15.10
C ALA A 268 19.23 23.40 -14.88
N TYR A 269 19.49 22.59 -15.90
CA TYR A 269 19.50 21.13 -15.77
C TYR A 269 20.57 20.66 -14.77
N ALA A 270 21.80 21.16 -14.90
CA ALA A 270 22.91 20.80 -14.03
C ALA A 270 22.66 21.20 -12.57
N LEU A 271 22.05 22.36 -12.32
CA LEU A 271 21.64 22.80 -10.99
C LEU A 271 20.61 21.88 -10.38
N LEU A 272 19.56 21.51 -11.14
CA LEU A 272 18.51 20.59 -10.69
C LEU A 272 19.10 19.22 -10.32
N LEU A 273 20.04 18.70 -11.12
CA LEU A 273 20.74 17.46 -10.80
C LEU A 273 21.59 17.60 -9.53
N GLY A 274 22.31 18.72 -9.37
CA GLY A 274 23.12 19.00 -8.18
C GLY A 274 22.25 19.04 -6.91
N GLU A 275 21.10 19.69 -6.95
CA GLU A 275 20.17 19.74 -5.84
C GLU A 275 19.59 18.37 -5.49
N LEU A 276 19.14 17.59 -6.49
CA LEU A 276 18.70 16.23 -6.28
C LEU A 276 19.81 15.35 -5.70
N GLY A 277 21.04 15.49 -6.18
CA GLY A 277 22.21 14.74 -5.71
C GLY A 277 22.61 15.09 -4.29
N SER A 278 22.51 16.36 -3.91
CA SER A 278 22.76 16.81 -2.53
C SER A 278 21.76 16.20 -1.56
N PHE A 279 20.55 15.89 -2.05
CA PHE A 279 19.48 15.32 -1.27
C PHE A 279 19.57 13.79 -1.15
N SER A 280 19.67 13.08 -2.28
CA SER A 280 19.89 11.63 -2.33
C SER A 280 20.60 11.23 -3.63
N LYS A 281 21.72 10.53 -3.48
CA LYS A 281 22.44 9.95 -4.63
C LYS A 281 21.61 8.93 -5.40
N GLU A 282 20.66 8.27 -4.74
CA GLU A 282 19.74 7.30 -5.36
C GLU A 282 18.84 7.95 -6.40
N LEU A 283 18.46 9.22 -6.22
CA LEU A 283 17.64 9.96 -7.18
C LEU A 283 18.39 10.19 -8.50
N LEU A 284 19.72 10.33 -8.46
CA LEU A 284 20.54 10.48 -9.66
C LEU A 284 20.62 9.20 -10.50
N LEU A 285 20.39 8.04 -9.89
CA LEU A 285 20.41 6.74 -10.57
C LEU A 285 19.09 6.39 -11.26
N LYS A 286 18.03 7.16 -10.99
CA LYS A 286 16.71 6.90 -11.58
C LYS A 286 16.68 7.20 -13.07
N PRO A 287 15.94 6.40 -13.85
CA PRO A 287 15.69 6.70 -15.24
C PRO A 287 14.97 8.05 -15.36
N ARG A 288 15.36 8.83 -16.36
CA ARG A 288 14.89 10.20 -16.52
C ARG A 288 14.65 10.59 -17.97
N ILE A 289 13.75 11.53 -18.18
CA ILE A 289 13.51 12.23 -19.44
C ILE A 289 13.67 13.74 -19.18
N VAL A 290 14.26 14.44 -20.13
CA VAL A 290 14.35 15.89 -20.10
C VAL A 290 13.40 16.50 -21.13
N LEU A 291 12.53 17.37 -20.68
CA LEU A 291 11.55 18.10 -21.47
C LEU A 291 12.00 19.54 -21.65
N CYS A 292 12.28 19.93 -22.86
CA CYS A 292 12.59 21.31 -23.25
C CYS A 292 11.28 22.00 -23.69
N ASN A 293 10.65 22.75 -22.76
CA ASN A 293 9.36 23.39 -23.01
C ASN A 293 9.51 24.80 -23.59
N LYS A 294 8.42 25.33 -24.14
CA LYS A 294 8.28 26.66 -24.74
C LYS A 294 9.06 26.86 -26.04
N ILE A 295 9.17 25.80 -26.85
CA ILE A 295 9.82 25.88 -28.17
C ILE A 295 9.09 26.80 -29.15
N ASP A 296 7.91 27.27 -28.81
CA ASP A 296 7.13 28.28 -29.54
C ASP A 296 7.73 29.68 -29.46
N LEU A 297 8.64 29.94 -28.52
CA LEU A 297 9.31 31.22 -28.39
C LEU A 297 10.49 31.36 -29.37
N PRO A 298 10.80 32.58 -29.83
CA PRO A 298 11.92 32.82 -30.73
C PRO A 298 13.25 32.33 -30.16
N GLY A 299 14.02 31.55 -30.95
CA GLY A 299 15.31 30.98 -30.51
C GLY A 299 15.25 29.78 -29.62
N ALA A 300 14.09 29.45 -29.07
CA ALA A 300 13.93 28.33 -28.10
C ALA A 300 14.18 26.97 -28.73
N GLY A 301 13.86 26.79 -30.03
CA GLY A 301 14.16 25.56 -30.75
C GLY A 301 15.67 25.28 -30.88
N GLU A 302 16.48 26.30 -31.13
CA GLU A 302 17.94 26.18 -31.17
C GLU A 302 18.50 25.86 -29.77
N ASN A 303 17.97 26.50 -28.75
CA ASN A 303 18.35 26.22 -27.35
C ASN A 303 18.03 24.77 -26.98
N ALA A 304 16.84 24.28 -27.31
CA ALA A 304 16.46 22.89 -27.08
C ALA A 304 17.40 21.91 -27.78
N GLN A 305 17.83 22.20 -29.02
CA GLN A 305 18.78 21.38 -29.75
C GLN A 305 20.18 21.39 -29.06
N LYS A 306 20.67 22.55 -28.64
CA LYS A 306 21.93 22.66 -27.88
C LYS A 306 21.90 21.88 -26.58
N ILE A 307 20.79 21.96 -25.80
CA ILE A 307 20.61 21.18 -24.58
C ILE A 307 20.66 19.70 -24.89
N LYS A 308 19.96 19.25 -25.92
CA LYS A 308 19.95 17.84 -26.36
C LYS A 308 21.36 17.34 -26.66
N GLU A 309 22.15 18.10 -27.43
CA GLU A 309 23.51 17.74 -27.77
C GLU A 309 24.44 17.69 -26.54
N GLN A 310 24.28 18.63 -25.61
CA GLN A 310 25.08 18.66 -24.37
C GLN A 310 24.70 17.49 -23.43
N ILE A 311 23.42 17.20 -23.27
CA ILE A 311 22.98 16.09 -22.42
C ILE A 311 23.41 14.75 -23.05
N GLN A 312 23.26 14.57 -24.36
CA GLN A 312 23.69 13.34 -25.04
C GLN A 312 25.18 13.07 -24.98
N LYS A 313 26.03 14.09 -24.84
CA LYS A 313 27.48 13.94 -24.62
C LYS A 313 27.80 13.39 -23.22
N THR A 314 27.04 13.79 -22.22
CA THR A 314 27.27 13.40 -20.81
C THR A 314 26.44 12.17 -20.40
N GLU A 315 25.22 12.06 -20.95
CA GLU A 315 24.25 11.02 -20.60
C GLU A 315 23.60 10.47 -21.90
N PRO A 316 24.27 9.56 -22.63
CA PRO A 316 23.78 9.08 -23.95
C PRO A 316 22.41 8.42 -23.91
N ASN A 317 22.02 7.85 -22.76
CA ASN A 317 20.76 7.12 -22.59
C ASN A 317 19.60 8.00 -22.13
N THR A 318 19.84 9.31 -21.85
CA THR A 318 18.80 10.22 -21.42
C THR A 318 18.07 10.79 -22.64
N GLN A 319 16.75 10.51 -22.71
CA GLN A 319 15.90 11.05 -23.78
C GLN A 319 15.63 12.53 -23.52
N VAL A 320 15.78 13.35 -24.56
CA VAL A 320 15.46 14.78 -24.54
C VAL A 320 14.39 15.06 -25.57
N ILE A 321 13.26 15.62 -25.14
CA ILE A 321 12.10 15.94 -25.99
C ILE A 321 11.84 17.44 -25.93
N ALA A 322 11.80 18.07 -27.11
CA ALA A 322 11.42 19.45 -27.28
C ALA A 322 9.90 19.56 -27.45
N LEU A 323 9.21 20.41 -26.68
CA LEU A 323 7.76 20.54 -26.72
C LEU A 323 7.28 21.96 -26.52
N SER A 324 6.06 22.23 -26.94
CA SER A 324 5.29 23.40 -26.54
C SER A 324 3.95 22.95 -25.96
N ILE A 325 3.75 23.24 -24.67
CA ILE A 325 2.47 22.94 -24.01
C ILE A 325 1.40 23.90 -24.52
N ALA A 326 1.76 25.18 -24.77
CA ALA A 326 0.84 26.20 -25.26
C ALA A 326 0.24 25.82 -26.63
N HIS A 327 1.07 25.33 -27.54
CA HIS A 327 0.65 24.90 -28.89
C HIS A 327 0.38 23.39 -29.01
N LYS A 328 0.46 22.64 -27.88
CA LYS A 328 0.29 21.18 -27.82
C LYS A 328 1.23 20.41 -28.76
N THR A 329 2.41 20.97 -29.06
CA THR A 329 3.40 20.34 -29.91
C THR A 329 4.13 19.23 -29.15
N ASN A 330 4.28 18.03 -29.78
CA ASN A 330 4.97 16.85 -29.23
C ASN A 330 4.43 16.28 -27.92
N ILE A 331 3.20 16.66 -27.48
CA ILE A 331 2.58 16.12 -26.26
C ILE A 331 2.36 14.60 -26.35
N GLY A 332 1.98 14.09 -27.53
CA GLY A 332 1.82 12.64 -27.75
C GLY A 332 3.13 11.86 -27.59
N GLU A 333 4.25 12.42 -28.09
CA GLU A 333 5.58 11.84 -27.91
C GLU A 333 5.99 11.78 -26.43
N VAL A 334 5.72 12.86 -25.68
CA VAL A 334 5.99 12.91 -24.25
C VAL A 334 5.18 11.84 -23.50
N ARG A 335 3.90 11.67 -23.83
CA ARG A 335 3.06 10.60 -23.24
C ARG A 335 3.67 9.22 -23.47
N ALA A 336 3.96 8.89 -24.73
CA ALA A 336 4.55 7.59 -25.08
C ALA A 336 5.90 7.35 -24.39
N ALA A 337 6.74 8.38 -24.29
CA ALA A 337 8.03 8.32 -23.64
C ALA A 337 7.90 8.07 -22.14
N ILE A 338 6.95 8.71 -21.45
CA ILE A 338 6.68 8.50 -20.02
C ILE A 338 6.25 7.04 -19.77
N VAL A 339 5.32 6.52 -20.58
CA VAL A 339 4.84 5.14 -20.46
C VAL A 339 5.99 4.15 -20.64
N SER A 340 6.78 4.34 -21.69
CA SER A 340 7.96 3.50 -21.96
C SER A 340 8.98 3.55 -20.83
N LEU A 341 9.23 4.73 -20.26
CA LEU A 341 10.17 4.93 -19.16
C LEU A 341 9.74 4.18 -17.90
N VAL A 342 8.45 4.25 -17.55
CA VAL A 342 7.90 3.54 -16.39
C VAL A 342 7.96 2.03 -16.60
N GLN A 343 7.59 1.53 -17.78
CA GLN A 343 7.68 0.11 -18.12
C GLN A 343 9.13 -0.41 -18.04
N GLN A 344 10.10 0.34 -18.55
CA GLN A 344 11.51 -0.01 -18.46
C GLN A 344 12.01 -0.01 -17.02
N SER A 345 11.53 0.90 -16.17
CA SER A 345 11.88 0.94 -14.74
C SER A 345 11.31 -0.24 -13.99
N GLU A 346 10.09 -0.68 -14.32
CA GLU A 346 9.46 -1.88 -13.77
C GLU A 346 10.23 -3.15 -14.18
N ALA A 347 10.62 -3.27 -15.45
CA ALA A 347 11.40 -4.40 -15.97
C ALA A 347 12.83 -4.50 -15.39
N ARG A 348 13.42 -3.39 -14.96
CA ARG A 348 14.76 -3.34 -14.35
C ARG A 348 14.76 -3.63 -12.85
N ARG A 349 13.62 -3.75 -12.19
CA ARG A 349 13.55 -4.18 -10.79
C ARG A 349 13.89 -5.66 -10.75
N PRO A 350 15.05 -6.08 -10.18
CA PRO A 350 15.36 -7.49 -10.05
C PRO A 350 14.32 -8.13 -9.15
N ASP A 351 13.85 -9.30 -9.56
CA ASP A 351 12.84 -10.10 -8.90
C ASP A 351 12.93 -10.01 -7.36
N GLY A 352 11.95 -9.36 -6.75
CA GLY A 352 11.54 -9.56 -5.36
C GLY A 352 12.51 -9.21 -4.23
N LYS A 353 13.67 -8.58 -4.49
CA LYS A 353 14.58 -8.13 -3.41
C LYS A 353 14.65 -6.61 -3.37
N ALA A 354 13.77 -6.01 -2.56
CA ALA A 354 13.98 -4.64 -2.13
C ALA A 354 15.35 -4.55 -1.43
N GLN A 355 16.24 -3.71 -1.94
CA GLN A 355 17.46 -3.38 -1.20
C GLN A 355 17.01 -2.77 0.14
N PRO A 356 17.53 -3.26 1.28
CA PRO A 356 17.18 -2.70 2.58
C PRO A 356 17.61 -1.23 2.59
N THR A 357 16.67 -0.34 2.87
CA THR A 357 16.98 1.06 3.16
C THR A 357 18.00 1.12 4.30
N LEU A 358 18.92 2.06 4.25
CA LEU A 358 20.01 2.25 5.23
C LEU A 358 19.58 2.22 6.72
N GLN A 359 18.30 2.40 7.02
CA GLN A 359 17.75 2.21 8.36
C GLN A 359 17.49 0.73 8.74
N GLN A 360 17.30 -0.16 7.77
CA GLN A 360 17.15 -1.61 8.05
C GLN A 360 18.49 -2.29 8.27
N SER A 361 19.56 -1.85 7.62
CA SER A 361 20.90 -2.37 7.87
C SER A 361 21.41 -2.01 9.28
N ALA A 362 21.06 -0.83 9.80
CA ALA A 362 21.36 -0.45 11.18
C ALA A 362 20.50 -1.23 12.21
N PHE A 363 19.28 -1.60 11.87
CA PHE A 363 18.39 -2.38 12.74
C PHE A 363 18.72 -3.87 12.74
N LEU A 364 19.19 -4.43 11.63
CA LEU A 364 19.63 -5.83 11.52
C LEU A 364 21.05 -6.05 12.06
N ALA A 365 21.93 -5.05 12.02
CA ALA A 365 23.25 -5.12 12.61
C ALA A 365 23.25 -4.99 14.16
N GLY A 366 22.14 -4.55 14.75
CA GLY A 366 21.98 -4.37 16.20
C GLY A 366 21.25 -5.50 16.95
N ARG A 367 20.85 -6.58 16.28
CA ARG A 367 20.17 -7.73 16.91
C ARG A 367 20.92 -9.05 16.68
N SER A 368 22.08 -9.20 17.27
CA SER A 368 22.50 -10.46 17.84
C SER A 368 21.99 -10.50 19.28
N VAL A 369 20.74 -10.81 19.50
CA VAL A 369 20.21 -11.13 20.82
C VAL A 369 20.10 -12.62 20.95
N ASP A 370 20.98 -13.11 21.77
CA ASP A 370 21.10 -14.40 22.44
C ASP A 370 19.75 -15.01 22.80
N LEU A 371 19.40 -16.10 22.13
CA LEU A 371 18.23 -16.94 22.41
C LEU A 371 18.60 -17.99 23.46
N SER A 372 19.07 -17.57 24.64
CA SER A 372 19.25 -18.44 25.80
C SER A 372 18.85 -17.72 27.08
N MET A 373 17.53 -17.52 27.29
CA MET A 373 16.99 -17.36 28.65
C MET A 373 15.55 -17.87 28.68
N GLN A 374 15.45 -19.12 29.05
CA GLN A 374 14.59 -19.74 30.05
C GLN A 374 13.34 -18.98 30.46
N THR A 375 12.22 -19.56 30.08
CA THR A 375 10.92 -19.43 30.75
C THR A 375 11.04 -19.71 32.26
N GLN A 376 10.98 -18.69 33.08
CA GLN A 376 10.61 -18.82 34.47
C GLN A 376 9.23 -18.18 34.68
N PHE A 377 8.26 -19.03 34.98
CA PHE A 377 6.99 -18.61 35.56
C PHE A 377 7.20 -18.23 37.03
N PRO A 378 6.65 -17.14 37.55
CA PRO A 378 6.72 -16.85 38.96
C PRO A 378 5.64 -17.58 39.75
N GLY A 379 6.08 -18.40 40.70
CA GLY A 379 5.66 -18.44 42.09
C GLY A 379 4.33 -19.07 42.44
N GLU A 380 4.35 -20.37 42.68
CA GLU A 380 3.44 -20.95 43.70
C GLU A 380 3.87 -20.51 45.11
N ALA A 381 2.98 -19.86 45.81
CA ALA A 381 3.14 -19.53 47.25
C ALA A 381 2.97 -20.83 48.09
N GLN A 382 4.05 -21.31 48.65
CA GLN A 382 4.03 -22.37 49.68
C GLN A 382 3.52 -21.78 51.00
N TYR A 383 2.35 -22.22 51.42
CA TYR A 383 1.92 -22.11 52.81
C TYR A 383 2.51 -23.26 53.63
N SER A 384 3.49 -22.97 54.46
CA SER A 384 3.98 -23.86 55.49
C SER A 384 3.01 -23.85 56.65
N VAL A 385 2.36 -24.97 56.91
CA VAL A 385 1.66 -25.25 58.17
C VAL A 385 2.65 -25.96 59.07
N SER A 386 3.03 -25.34 60.19
CA SER A 386 3.78 -25.94 61.26
C SER A 386 2.81 -26.56 62.29
N PRO A 387 3.13 -27.72 62.87
CA PRO A 387 2.20 -28.42 63.72
C PRO A 387 2.34 -27.98 65.18
N ARG A 388 1.20 -27.69 65.77
CA ARG A 388 0.92 -28.01 67.17
C ARG A 388 -0.59 -28.12 67.42
#